data_fc2506512f091ce242f2d1638d46e500
#
_entry.id   fc2506512f091ce242f2d1638d46e500
#
_cell.length_a   1.000
_cell.length_b   1.000
_cell.length_c   1.000
_cell.angle_alpha   90.00
_cell.angle_beta   90.00
_cell.angle_gamma   90.00
#
_symmetry.space_group_name_H-M   'P 1'
#
loop_
_entity.id
_entity.type
_entity.pdbx_description
1 polymer ?
#
loop_
_entity_poly.entity_id
_entity_poly.type
_entity_poly.pdbx_seq_one_letter_code
_entity_poly.pdbx_strand_id
1 'polypeptide(L)'
;MKTMKFDQVQMEKCKTFKSIGDKYSAGQVTIIGGSKLFHGAPILALKSASRLVSMTYFSSPEGDKQIVENIKAGLSSFVWIDRAEVDNYVRKSDAVLIGPGLMRSHIKEQNFVCDEHGAETRKLSLDLFTKFPEKKWVVDGGTLQVVAVSDIPKGAVVTPNKKEFEMVFGEKLKDDLNARSEQVFNLAKKHGLIILTKDTVSIASDGKEIWLVEGGNEGLVKGGVGDVIAGLSVGLAASNDLLFSVCAASYLVKKAAEKLAEERGFMFNADDLVDVVPEIYGGLKL
;
A
#
# COMPACT_ATOMS: atom_id res chain seq x y z
N MET A 1 0.05 4.99 26.41
CA MET A 1 -0.12 4.47 25.03
C MET A 1 -1.50 3.84 24.94
N LYS A 2 -2.38 4.33 24.06
CA LYS A 2 -3.75 3.79 23.90
C LYS A 2 -3.72 2.79 22.74
N THR A 3 -4.02 1.53 23.04
CA THR A 3 -4.15 0.47 22.03
C THR A 3 -5.63 0.22 21.77
N MET A 4 -6.03 0.21 20.51
CA MET A 4 -7.41 0.04 20.06
C MET A 4 -7.48 -1.11 19.07
N LYS A 5 -8.65 -1.76 18.98
CA LYS A 5 -8.92 -2.78 17.98
C LYS A 5 -9.67 -2.15 16.81
N PHE A 6 -9.21 -2.44 15.60
CA PHE A 6 -9.92 -2.08 14.38
C PHE A 6 -10.86 -3.22 13.99
N ASP A 7 -12.15 -2.95 14.00
CA ASP A 7 -13.22 -3.92 13.76
C ASP A 7 -14.29 -3.34 12.81
N GLN A 8 -15.39 -4.02 12.68
CA GLN A 8 -16.52 -3.61 11.85
C GLN A 8 -17.07 -2.23 12.24
N VAL A 9 -17.14 -1.92 13.53
CA VAL A 9 -17.65 -0.63 14.02
C VAL A 9 -16.77 0.53 13.56
N GLN A 10 -15.44 0.29 13.48
CA GLN A 10 -14.53 1.29 12.92
C GLN A 10 -14.71 1.39 11.41
N MET A 11 -14.88 0.24 10.73
CA MET A 11 -15.06 0.19 9.29
C MET A 11 -16.32 0.92 8.82
N GLU A 12 -17.38 0.96 9.61
CA GLU A 12 -18.62 1.71 9.33
C GLU A 12 -18.41 3.24 9.22
N LYS A 13 -17.28 3.75 9.69
CA LYS A 13 -16.89 5.16 9.53
C LYS A 13 -16.21 5.46 8.18
N CYS A 14 -16.04 4.45 7.33
CA CYS A 14 -15.39 4.59 6.04
C CYS A 14 -16.18 5.52 5.12
N LYS A 15 -15.50 6.50 4.56
CA LYS A 15 -16.06 7.35 3.51
C LYS A 15 -15.83 6.67 2.17
N THR A 16 -16.91 6.40 1.46
CA THR A 16 -16.87 5.72 0.15
C THR A 16 -16.24 6.60 -0.92
N PHE A 17 -16.65 7.89 -0.98
CA PHE A 17 -16.14 8.85 -1.93
C PHE A 17 -15.82 10.18 -1.24
N LYS A 18 -14.88 10.93 -1.79
CA LYS A 18 -14.50 12.25 -1.30
C LYS A 18 -15.63 13.26 -1.43
N SER A 19 -16.34 13.22 -2.55
CA SER A 19 -17.54 14.01 -2.80
C SER A 19 -18.40 13.34 -3.88
N ILE A 20 -19.70 13.62 -3.87
CA ILE A 20 -20.62 13.25 -4.94
C ILE A 20 -20.68 14.46 -5.90
N GLY A 21 -19.78 14.49 -6.85
CA GLY A 21 -19.67 15.54 -7.84
C GLY A 21 -19.36 14.95 -9.22
N ASP A 22 -18.38 15.51 -9.88
CA ASP A 22 -17.83 14.92 -11.08
C ASP A 22 -16.77 13.87 -10.80
N LYS A 23 -16.34 13.14 -11.84
CA LYS A 23 -15.33 12.08 -11.73
C LYS A 23 -13.95 12.53 -11.21
N TYR A 24 -13.65 13.82 -11.20
CA TYR A 24 -12.37 14.34 -10.73
C TYR A 24 -12.41 14.73 -9.27
N SER A 25 -13.59 15.06 -8.76
CA SER A 25 -13.80 15.42 -7.34
C SER A 25 -14.06 14.20 -6.44
N ALA A 26 -14.49 13.08 -7.02
CA ALA A 26 -14.87 11.87 -6.26
C ALA A 26 -13.68 10.97 -5.83
N GLY A 27 -12.46 11.42 -6.05
CA GLY A 27 -11.21 10.76 -5.62
C GLY A 27 -10.33 10.33 -6.80
N GLN A 28 -9.06 10.69 -6.73
CA GLN A 28 -8.05 10.39 -7.73
C GLN A 28 -6.78 9.85 -7.07
N VAL A 29 -6.21 8.78 -7.61
CA VAL A 29 -4.96 8.22 -7.11
C VAL A 29 -3.97 7.94 -8.23
N THR A 30 -2.68 8.05 -7.92
CA THR A 30 -1.60 7.62 -8.80
C THR A 30 -0.87 6.43 -8.17
N ILE A 31 -0.65 5.38 -8.96
CA ILE A 31 0.14 4.22 -8.61
C ILE A 31 1.42 4.23 -9.45
N ILE A 32 2.56 4.20 -8.79
CA ILE A 32 3.88 4.24 -9.40
C ILE A 32 4.59 2.92 -9.06
N GLY A 33 4.71 2.06 -10.07
CA GLY A 33 5.21 0.72 -9.86
C GLY A 33 5.73 0.08 -11.15
N GLY A 34 6.03 -1.20 -11.06
CA GLY A 34 6.49 -1.98 -12.21
C GLY A 34 7.96 -1.81 -12.56
N SER A 35 8.50 -2.86 -13.14
CA SER A 35 9.86 -2.94 -13.65
C SER A 35 9.93 -4.06 -14.68
N LYS A 36 11.06 -4.22 -15.34
CA LYS A 36 11.29 -5.32 -16.29
C LYS A 36 11.05 -6.72 -15.71
N LEU A 37 11.09 -6.87 -14.38
CA LEU A 37 10.97 -8.17 -13.70
C LEU A 37 9.64 -8.31 -12.97
N PHE A 38 9.15 -7.26 -12.32
CA PHE A 38 8.01 -7.34 -11.41
C PHE A 38 6.81 -6.61 -11.97
N HIS A 39 5.91 -7.36 -12.61
CA HIS A 39 4.68 -6.81 -13.24
C HIS A 39 3.44 -7.06 -12.38
N GLY A 40 3.36 -8.20 -11.68
CA GLY A 40 2.19 -8.62 -10.90
C GLY A 40 1.86 -7.67 -9.75
N ALA A 41 2.86 -7.24 -9.00
CA ALA A 41 2.69 -6.38 -7.83
C ALA A 41 1.90 -5.08 -8.12
N PRO A 42 2.32 -4.24 -9.09
CA PRO A 42 1.56 -3.03 -9.40
C PRO A 42 0.18 -3.32 -10.02
N ILE A 43 -0.01 -4.46 -10.70
CA ILE A 43 -1.31 -4.85 -11.25
C ILE A 43 -2.30 -5.17 -10.13
N LEU A 44 -1.89 -5.92 -9.10
CA LEU A 44 -2.70 -6.22 -7.92
C LEU A 44 -3.10 -4.94 -7.18
N ALA A 45 -2.15 -4.02 -6.98
CA ALA A 45 -2.43 -2.72 -6.38
C ALA A 45 -3.42 -1.90 -7.24
N LEU A 46 -3.23 -1.89 -8.58
CA LEU A 46 -4.11 -1.22 -9.53
C LEU A 46 -5.54 -1.75 -9.50
N LYS A 47 -5.68 -3.09 -9.58
CA LYS A 47 -7.00 -3.75 -9.51
C LYS A 47 -7.73 -3.40 -8.20
N SER A 48 -7.00 -3.36 -7.09
CA SER A 48 -7.54 -3.04 -5.77
C SER A 48 -7.99 -1.59 -5.66
N ALA A 49 -7.14 -0.65 -6.04
CA ALA A 49 -7.40 0.79 -5.91
C ALA A 49 -8.51 1.27 -6.86
N SER A 50 -8.56 0.75 -8.09
CA SER A 50 -9.51 1.18 -9.13
C SER A 50 -10.98 0.95 -8.76
N ARG A 51 -11.26 0.13 -7.75
CA ARG A 51 -12.61 -0.15 -7.22
C ARG A 51 -13.09 0.86 -6.18
N LEU A 52 -12.18 1.71 -5.68
CA LEU A 52 -12.43 2.61 -4.55
C LEU A 52 -12.42 4.10 -4.93
N VAL A 53 -11.98 4.42 -6.13
CA VAL A 53 -11.84 5.81 -6.59
C VAL A 53 -12.40 5.98 -7.99
N SER A 54 -12.71 7.21 -8.35
CA SER A 54 -13.23 7.53 -9.66
C SER A 54 -12.16 7.55 -10.75
N MET A 55 -10.91 7.88 -10.40
CA MET A 55 -9.79 7.95 -11.34
C MET A 55 -8.54 7.30 -10.77
N THR A 56 -8.01 6.33 -11.51
CA THR A 56 -6.74 5.69 -11.19
C THR A 56 -5.75 5.93 -12.32
N TYR A 57 -4.61 6.51 -11.97
CA TYR A 57 -3.48 6.70 -12.88
C TYR A 57 -2.40 5.68 -12.54
N PHE A 58 -1.91 5.00 -13.55
CA PHE A 58 -0.87 3.98 -13.38
C PHE A 58 0.36 4.34 -14.18
N SER A 59 1.49 4.51 -13.49
CA SER A 59 2.78 4.77 -14.11
C SER A 59 3.72 3.58 -13.93
N SER A 60 4.15 3.03 -15.07
CA SER A 60 5.17 1.99 -15.17
C SER A 60 6.20 2.36 -16.25
N PRO A 61 7.34 1.64 -16.36
CA PRO A 61 8.29 1.88 -17.44
C PRO A 61 7.65 1.75 -18.83
N GLU A 62 8.15 2.50 -19.83
CA GLU A 62 7.63 2.47 -21.20
C GLU A 62 7.69 1.06 -21.82
N GLY A 63 8.72 0.26 -21.46
CA GLY A 63 8.85 -1.14 -21.87
C GLY A 63 7.68 -2.04 -21.45
N ASP A 64 6.86 -1.59 -20.49
CA ASP A 64 5.68 -2.33 -20.01
C ASP A 64 4.44 -2.07 -20.87
N LYS A 65 4.50 -1.25 -21.92
CA LYS A 65 3.34 -0.86 -22.72
C LYS A 65 2.54 -2.06 -23.22
N GLN A 66 3.19 -3.08 -23.72
CA GLN A 66 2.54 -4.32 -24.16
C GLN A 66 1.83 -5.04 -23.01
N ILE A 67 2.41 -5.02 -21.81
CA ILE A 67 1.82 -5.61 -20.60
C ILE A 67 0.58 -4.80 -20.20
N VAL A 68 0.66 -3.48 -20.26
CA VAL A 68 -0.47 -2.58 -19.96
C VAL A 68 -1.62 -2.79 -20.95
N GLU A 69 -1.33 -2.98 -22.23
CA GLU A 69 -2.34 -3.30 -23.25
C GLU A 69 -3.04 -4.62 -22.94
N ASN A 70 -2.30 -5.64 -22.50
CA ASN A 70 -2.87 -6.92 -22.09
C ASN A 70 -3.71 -6.79 -20.80
N ILE A 71 -3.28 -5.97 -19.84
CA ILE A 71 -4.07 -5.70 -18.61
C ILE A 71 -5.43 -5.09 -19.00
N LYS A 72 -5.48 -4.18 -19.98
CA LYS A 72 -6.70 -3.53 -20.44
C LYS A 72 -7.73 -4.49 -21.03
N ALA A 73 -7.33 -5.70 -21.39
CA ALA A 73 -8.29 -6.75 -21.79
C ALA A 73 -9.17 -7.23 -20.61
N GLY A 74 -8.67 -7.15 -19.36
CA GLY A 74 -9.41 -7.56 -18.17
C GLY A 74 -9.75 -6.42 -17.19
N LEU A 75 -9.08 -5.27 -17.29
CA LEU A 75 -9.31 -4.10 -16.44
C LEU A 75 -9.16 -2.82 -17.26
N SER A 76 -10.28 -2.13 -17.52
CA SER A 76 -10.30 -0.88 -18.29
C SER A 76 -10.30 0.39 -17.42
N SER A 77 -10.50 0.27 -16.10
CA SER A 77 -10.77 1.38 -15.19
C SER A 77 -9.49 2.07 -14.70
N PHE A 78 -8.57 2.38 -15.61
CA PHE A 78 -7.37 3.16 -15.31
C PHE A 78 -6.82 3.88 -16.54
N VAL A 79 -6.00 4.89 -16.31
CA VAL A 79 -5.21 5.59 -17.32
C VAL A 79 -3.75 5.25 -17.12
N TRP A 80 -3.11 4.63 -18.11
CA TRP A 80 -1.66 4.47 -18.09
C TRP A 80 -0.98 5.78 -18.45
N ILE A 81 0.05 6.13 -17.71
CA ILE A 81 0.84 7.36 -17.88
C ILE A 81 2.32 7.03 -17.98
N ASP A 82 3.01 7.71 -18.87
CA ASP A 82 4.47 7.63 -18.99
C ASP A 82 5.13 8.14 -17.70
N ARG A 83 6.32 7.59 -17.38
CA ARG A 83 7.14 8.07 -16.27
C ARG A 83 7.47 9.56 -16.39
N ALA A 84 7.69 10.08 -17.60
CA ALA A 84 7.96 11.48 -17.83
C ALA A 84 6.82 12.41 -17.45
N GLU A 85 5.58 11.91 -17.46
CA GLU A 85 4.36 12.66 -17.15
C GLU A 85 3.91 12.49 -15.68
N VAL A 86 4.59 11.67 -14.88
CA VAL A 86 4.16 11.28 -13.53
C VAL A 86 3.91 12.48 -12.61
N ASP A 87 4.74 13.53 -12.69
CA ASP A 87 4.61 14.75 -11.88
C ASP A 87 3.24 15.40 -12.02
N ASN A 88 2.71 15.46 -13.26
CA ASN A 88 1.41 16.08 -13.55
C ASN A 88 0.26 15.32 -12.90
N TYR A 89 0.40 14.00 -12.79
CA TYR A 89 -0.64 13.13 -12.23
C TYR A 89 -0.52 13.03 -10.71
N VAL A 90 0.69 13.01 -10.15
CA VAL A 90 0.91 13.12 -8.70
C VAL A 90 0.32 14.43 -8.18
N ARG A 91 0.53 15.55 -8.89
CA ARG A 91 0.02 16.87 -8.46
C ARG A 91 -1.48 16.89 -8.26
N LYS A 92 -2.26 16.27 -9.14
CA LYS A 92 -3.73 16.26 -9.08
C LYS A 92 -4.34 15.11 -8.27
N SER A 93 -3.53 14.10 -7.88
CA SER A 93 -4.00 12.97 -7.08
C SER A 93 -4.21 13.34 -5.63
N ASP A 94 -5.23 12.77 -5.00
CA ASP A 94 -5.52 12.88 -3.58
C ASP A 94 -4.55 12.03 -2.73
N ALA A 95 -4.14 10.86 -3.25
CA ALA A 95 -3.15 10.00 -2.64
C ALA A 95 -2.29 9.30 -3.71
N VAL A 96 -1.09 8.89 -3.33
CA VAL A 96 -0.11 8.29 -4.24
C VAL A 96 0.49 7.04 -3.61
N LEU A 97 0.53 5.94 -4.37
CA LEU A 97 1.25 4.73 -4.02
C LEU A 97 2.52 4.63 -4.85
N ILE A 98 3.63 4.38 -4.18
CA ILE A 98 4.93 4.13 -4.84
C ILE A 98 5.58 2.87 -4.27
N GLY A 99 6.13 2.04 -5.16
CA GLY A 99 6.98 0.92 -4.75
C GLY A 99 6.59 -0.45 -5.25
N PRO A 100 5.30 -0.82 -5.42
CA PRO A 100 4.92 -2.14 -5.91
C PRO A 100 5.61 -2.49 -7.23
N GLY A 101 6.43 -3.54 -7.22
CA GLY A 101 7.15 -3.99 -8.41
C GLY A 101 8.29 -3.11 -8.89
N LEU A 102 8.67 -2.03 -8.20
CA LEU A 102 9.89 -1.31 -8.47
C LEU A 102 11.11 -2.17 -8.14
N MET A 103 12.19 -2.00 -8.92
CA MET A 103 13.43 -2.72 -8.68
C MET A 103 14.05 -2.30 -7.35
N ARG A 104 14.67 -3.28 -6.71
CA ARG A 104 15.32 -3.16 -5.40
C ARG A 104 16.82 -3.39 -5.56
N SER A 105 17.60 -2.96 -4.59
CA SER A 105 19.01 -3.30 -4.53
C SER A 105 19.21 -4.79 -4.27
N HIS A 106 20.16 -5.42 -4.97
CA HIS A 106 20.60 -6.78 -4.69
C HIS A 106 21.73 -6.81 -3.64
N ILE A 107 22.33 -5.65 -3.35
CA ILE A 107 23.41 -5.50 -2.38
C ILE A 107 22.82 -5.40 -0.98
N LYS A 108 23.25 -6.32 -0.08
CA LYS A 108 22.74 -6.43 1.30
C LYS A 108 23.38 -5.43 2.27
N GLU A 109 24.03 -4.38 1.81
CA GLU A 109 24.78 -3.48 2.69
C GLU A 109 23.91 -2.36 3.25
N GLN A 110 24.10 -2.07 4.54
CA GLN A 110 23.34 -1.09 5.33
C GLN A 110 23.54 0.38 4.89
N ASN A 111 24.36 0.64 3.88
CA ASN A 111 24.74 2.01 3.49
C ASN A 111 24.06 2.52 2.20
N PHE A 112 22.92 1.96 1.77
CA PHE A 112 22.17 2.41 0.58
C PHE A 112 23.00 2.48 -0.72
N VAL A 113 24.01 1.66 -0.84
CA VAL A 113 24.70 1.45 -2.12
C VAL A 113 23.79 0.55 -2.95
N CYS A 114 22.97 1.18 -3.78
CA CYS A 114 22.10 0.49 -4.70
C CYS A 114 22.91 -0.03 -5.90
N ASP A 115 22.53 -1.21 -6.42
CA ASP A 115 22.88 -1.54 -7.80
C ASP A 115 22.18 -0.57 -8.76
N GLU A 116 22.50 -0.65 -10.05
CA GLU A 116 21.97 0.27 -11.07
C GLU A 116 20.44 0.36 -11.04
N HIS A 117 19.75 -0.77 -10.91
CA HIS A 117 18.28 -0.82 -10.89
C HIS A 117 17.69 -0.24 -9.61
N GLY A 118 18.31 -0.54 -8.46
CA GLY A 118 17.91 0.06 -7.19
C GLY A 118 18.18 1.57 -7.15
N ALA A 119 19.26 2.04 -7.82
CA ALA A 119 19.57 3.45 -7.94
C ALA A 119 18.50 4.22 -8.72
N GLU A 120 17.96 3.65 -9.81
CA GLU A 120 16.83 4.24 -10.55
C GLU A 120 15.59 4.38 -9.68
N THR A 121 15.22 3.31 -8.93
CA THR A 121 14.09 3.34 -7.99
C THR A 121 14.29 4.39 -6.91
N ARG A 122 15.51 4.45 -6.35
CA ARG A 122 15.85 5.44 -5.32
C ARG A 122 15.73 6.87 -5.85
N LYS A 123 16.30 7.14 -7.02
CA LYS A 123 16.24 8.46 -7.66
C LYS A 123 14.80 8.89 -7.90
N LEU A 124 13.98 8.03 -8.53
CA LEU A 124 12.56 8.31 -8.78
C LEU A 124 11.82 8.65 -7.49
N SER A 125 12.03 7.85 -6.43
CA SER A 125 11.35 8.05 -5.14
C SER A 125 11.75 9.38 -4.50
N LEU A 126 13.06 9.68 -4.43
CA LEU A 126 13.57 10.92 -3.84
C LEU A 126 13.10 12.17 -4.61
N ASP A 127 13.14 12.12 -5.94
CA ASP A 127 12.68 13.21 -6.80
C ASP A 127 11.20 13.55 -6.54
N LEU A 128 10.35 12.52 -6.44
CA LEU A 128 8.92 12.70 -6.18
C LEU A 128 8.64 13.13 -4.75
N PHE A 129 9.30 12.58 -3.75
CA PHE A 129 9.15 12.97 -2.34
C PHE A 129 9.59 14.43 -2.11
N THR A 130 10.65 14.86 -2.79
CA THR A 130 11.11 16.24 -2.72
C THR A 130 10.15 17.23 -3.39
N LYS A 131 9.57 16.85 -4.54
CA LYS A 131 8.63 17.69 -5.28
C LYS A 131 7.24 17.78 -4.64
N PHE A 132 6.80 16.72 -3.96
CA PHE A 132 5.45 16.60 -3.43
C PHE A 132 5.42 16.09 -1.98
N PRO A 133 6.12 16.76 -1.04
CA PRO A 133 6.25 16.29 0.34
C PRO A 133 4.92 16.29 1.10
N GLU A 134 3.94 17.07 0.66
CA GLU A 134 2.62 17.23 1.30
C GLU A 134 1.59 16.17 0.86
N LYS A 135 1.90 15.36 -0.14
CA LYS A 135 0.97 14.35 -0.64
C LYS A 135 0.75 13.23 0.37
N LYS A 136 -0.44 12.63 0.31
CA LYS A 136 -0.73 11.40 1.03
C LYS A 136 0.01 10.24 0.36
N TRP A 137 1.18 9.92 0.86
CA TRP A 137 2.01 8.84 0.34
C TRP A 137 1.71 7.51 1.02
N VAL A 138 1.56 6.46 0.21
CA VAL A 138 1.67 5.05 0.60
C VAL A 138 2.94 4.50 -0.04
N VAL A 139 3.87 4.03 0.78
CA VAL A 139 5.20 3.55 0.34
C VAL A 139 5.32 2.07 0.67
N ASP A 140 5.54 1.26 -0.36
CA ASP A 140 5.64 -0.21 -0.22
C ASP A 140 6.77 -0.77 -1.10
N GLY A 141 7.06 -2.04 -0.97
CA GLY A 141 7.86 -2.85 -1.89
C GLY A 141 9.26 -2.28 -2.18
N GLY A 142 9.60 -2.14 -3.47
CA GLY A 142 10.95 -1.76 -3.91
C GLY A 142 11.44 -0.44 -3.35
N THR A 143 10.56 0.55 -3.18
CA THR A 143 10.93 1.85 -2.60
C THR A 143 11.43 1.70 -1.15
N LEU A 144 10.77 0.88 -0.32
CA LEU A 144 11.19 0.64 1.07
C LEU A 144 12.58 -0.01 1.18
N GLN A 145 13.06 -0.61 0.11
CA GLN A 145 14.35 -1.32 0.11
C GLN A 145 15.53 -0.46 -0.39
N VAL A 146 15.25 0.77 -0.85
CA VAL A 146 16.28 1.63 -1.46
C VAL A 146 16.32 3.07 -0.91
N VAL A 147 15.33 3.48 -0.11
CA VAL A 147 15.31 4.82 0.49
C VAL A 147 15.64 4.77 1.98
N ALA A 148 16.30 5.80 2.48
CA ALA A 148 16.46 5.96 3.91
C ALA A 148 15.13 6.42 4.54
N VAL A 149 14.87 5.98 5.77
CA VAL A 149 13.65 6.37 6.48
C VAL A 149 13.52 7.89 6.65
N SER A 150 14.64 8.60 6.72
CA SER A 150 14.69 10.07 6.79
C SER A 150 14.24 10.78 5.52
N ASP A 151 14.30 10.10 4.38
CA ASP A 151 13.96 10.63 3.07
C ASP A 151 12.45 10.50 2.77
N ILE A 152 11.73 9.67 3.55
CA ILE A 152 10.29 9.48 3.39
C ILE A 152 9.54 10.67 3.97
N PRO A 153 8.58 11.26 3.24
CA PRO A 153 7.81 12.42 3.72
C PRO A 153 7.10 12.15 5.04
N LYS A 154 7.10 13.15 5.92
CA LYS A 154 6.40 13.06 7.21
C LYS A 154 4.89 12.84 6.98
N GLY A 155 4.30 11.99 7.81
CA GLY A 155 2.90 11.59 7.66
C GLY A 155 2.65 10.53 6.59
N ALA A 156 3.66 10.14 5.81
CA ALA A 156 3.52 9.05 4.86
C ALA A 156 3.28 7.70 5.57
N VAL A 157 2.55 6.83 4.89
CA VAL A 157 2.38 5.43 5.30
C VAL A 157 3.52 4.59 4.73
N VAL A 158 4.08 3.71 5.56
CA VAL A 158 4.95 2.63 5.14
C VAL A 158 4.34 1.28 5.53
N THR A 159 4.39 0.30 4.62
CA THR A 159 3.76 -1.01 4.80
C THR A 159 4.78 -2.15 4.71
N PRO A 160 5.85 -2.15 5.52
CA PRO A 160 6.93 -3.12 5.38
C PRO A 160 6.50 -4.53 5.80
N ASN A 161 6.98 -5.54 5.06
CA ASN A 161 7.08 -6.90 5.58
C ASN A 161 8.24 -6.99 6.60
N LYS A 162 8.41 -8.14 7.29
CA LYS A 162 9.45 -8.31 8.34
C LYS A 162 10.86 -7.95 7.86
N LYS A 163 11.21 -8.31 6.62
CA LYS A 163 12.53 -8.02 6.05
C LYS A 163 12.69 -6.55 5.68
N GLU A 164 11.67 -5.97 5.07
CA GLU A 164 11.65 -4.54 4.75
C GLU A 164 11.67 -3.68 6.01
N PHE A 165 10.98 -4.12 7.07
CA PHE A 165 11.02 -3.44 8.37
C PHE A 165 12.46 -3.34 8.91
N GLU A 166 13.20 -4.46 8.91
CA GLU A 166 14.61 -4.47 9.31
C GLU A 166 15.48 -3.57 8.42
N MET A 167 15.22 -3.54 7.11
CA MET A 167 15.96 -2.68 6.18
C MET A 167 15.69 -1.19 6.42
N VAL A 168 14.42 -0.81 6.63
CA VAL A 168 14.02 0.59 6.80
C VAL A 168 14.43 1.14 8.17
N PHE A 169 14.26 0.36 9.24
CA PHE A 169 14.44 0.84 10.61
C PHE A 169 15.75 0.39 11.26
N GLY A 170 16.50 -0.52 10.65
CA GLY A 170 17.78 -1.04 11.17
C GLY A 170 17.62 -2.00 12.35
N GLU A 171 16.40 -2.44 12.64
CA GLU A 171 16.11 -3.36 13.76
C GLU A 171 15.03 -4.38 13.36
N LYS A 172 15.14 -5.60 13.91
CA LYS A 172 14.17 -6.67 13.66
C LYS A 172 12.85 -6.38 14.34
N LEU A 173 11.75 -6.72 13.64
CA LEU A 173 10.42 -6.67 14.22
C LEU A 173 10.32 -7.70 15.36
N LYS A 174 9.87 -7.27 16.54
CA LYS A 174 9.74 -8.11 17.73
C LYS A 174 8.63 -9.14 17.58
N ASP A 175 8.82 -10.34 18.15
CA ASP A 175 7.85 -11.42 18.05
C ASP A 175 6.67 -11.25 19.02
N ASP A 176 6.94 -10.81 20.27
CA ASP A 176 5.87 -10.54 21.25
C ASP A 176 5.00 -9.37 20.82
N LEU A 177 3.68 -9.55 20.88
CA LEU A 177 2.72 -8.57 20.37
C LEU A 177 2.78 -7.21 21.09
N ASN A 178 2.96 -7.20 22.40
CA ASN A 178 3.03 -5.96 23.18
C ASN A 178 4.33 -5.22 22.88
N ALA A 179 5.46 -5.94 22.90
CA ALA A 179 6.78 -5.38 22.60
C ALA A 179 6.84 -4.88 21.15
N ARG A 180 6.21 -5.57 20.21
CA ARG A 180 6.07 -5.18 18.80
C ARG A 180 5.21 -3.93 18.65
N SER A 181 4.09 -3.85 19.37
CA SER A 181 3.21 -2.67 19.36
C SER A 181 3.92 -1.43 19.86
N GLU A 182 4.67 -1.57 20.96
CA GLU A 182 5.49 -0.48 21.49
C GLU A 182 6.62 -0.08 20.53
N GLN A 183 7.29 -1.04 19.89
CA GLN A 183 8.32 -0.80 18.88
C GLN A 183 7.75 0.01 17.71
N VAL A 184 6.64 -0.43 17.12
CA VAL A 184 5.99 0.24 15.98
C VAL A 184 5.56 1.66 16.36
N PHE A 185 4.97 1.84 17.55
CA PHE A 185 4.58 3.15 18.06
C PHE A 185 5.78 4.10 18.20
N ASN A 186 6.86 3.64 18.82
CA ASN A 186 8.05 4.46 19.05
C ASN A 186 8.74 4.85 17.73
N LEU A 187 8.81 3.93 16.77
CA LEU A 187 9.37 4.20 15.44
C LEU A 187 8.48 5.15 14.63
N ALA A 188 7.16 4.96 14.66
CA ALA A 188 6.22 5.87 14.03
C ALA A 188 6.37 7.30 14.57
N LYS A 189 6.43 7.45 15.90
CA LYS A 189 6.64 8.72 16.58
C LYS A 189 8.02 9.34 16.25
N LYS A 190 9.09 8.53 16.30
CA LYS A 190 10.46 8.99 16.05
C LYS A 190 10.62 9.52 14.63
N HIS A 191 10.04 8.82 13.65
CA HIS A 191 10.21 9.17 12.24
C HIS A 191 9.08 10.04 11.69
N GLY A 192 7.99 10.24 12.43
CA GLY A 192 6.82 10.99 11.98
C GLY A 192 6.10 10.30 10.81
N LEU A 193 6.04 8.98 10.84
CA LEU A 193 5.43 8.13 9.82
C LEU A 193 4.22 7.39 10.38
N ILE A 194 3.40 6.88 9.46
CA ILE A 194 2.40 5.87 9.77
C ILE A 194 2.97 4.52 9.35
N ILE A 195 3.04 3.58 10.28
CA ILE A 195 3.62 2.26 10.03
C ILE A 195 2.51 1.21 10.13
N LEU A 196 2.32 0.39 9.09
CA LEU A 196 1.50 -0.82 9.12
C LEU A 196 2.40 -2.04 9.00
N THR A 197 2.46 -2.88 10.03
CA THR A 197 3.10 -4.21 9.93
C THR A 197 2.12 -5.25 9.44
N LYS A 198 2.57 -6.10 8.51
CA LYS A 198 1.76 -7.17 7.89
C LYS A 198 2.09 -8.50 8.60
N ASP A 199 1.22 -8.93 9.53
CA ASP A 199 1.37 -10.19 10.28
C ASP A 199 -0.02 -10.74 10.65
N THR A 200 -0.08 -11.87 11.38
CA THR A 200 -1.32 -12.46 11.92
C THR A 200 -2.18 -11.41 12.64
N VAL A 201 -1.56 -10.62 13.52
CA VAL A 201 -2.13 -9.37 14.02
C VAL A 201 -1.36 -8.22 13.37
N SER A 202 -2.00 -7.49 12.46
CA SER A 202 -1.40 -6.29 11.90
C SER A 202 -1.45 -5.15 12.91
N ILE A 203 -0.35 -4.41 13.02
CA ILE A 203 -0.24 -3.25 13.90
C ILE A 203 -0.09 -2.02 13.04
N ALA A 204 -0.97 -1.03 13.25
CA ALA A 204 -0.85 0.29 12.64
C ALA A 204 -0.66 1.37 13.71
N SER A 205 0.27 2.31 13.48
CA SER A 205 0.49 3.43 14.38
C SER A 205 0.99 4.67 13.64
N ASP A 206 0.56 5.84 14.10
CA ASP A 206 1.05 7.17 13.68
C ASP A 206 1.96 7.80 14.76
N GLY A 207 2.30 7.04 15.80
CA GLY A 207 3.05 7.53 16.97
C GLY A 207 2.23 8.31 18.00
N LYS A 208 0.90 8.38 17.83
CA LYS A 208 -0.05 8.94 18.81
C LYS A 208 -0.97 7.84 19.34
N GLU A 209 -1.38 6.95 18.49
CA GLU A 209 -2.25 5.81 18.82
C GLU A 209 -1.80 4.53 18.12
N ILE A 210 -2.30 3.38 18.62
CA ILE A 210 -2.03 2.06 18.07
C ILE A 210 -3.36 1.40 17.73
N TRP A 211 -3.42 0.83 16.54
CA TRP A 211 -4.52 0.00 16.08
C TRP A 211 -4.06 -1.43 15.81
N LEU A 212 -4.77 -2.40 16.35
CA LEU A 212 -4.61 -3.83 16.09
C LEU A 212 -5.69 -4.28 15.11
N VAL A 213 -5.28 -4.90 14.02
CA VAL A 213 -6.18 -5.49 13.02
C VAL A 213 -5.99 -7.00 13.09
N GLU A 214 -6.94 -7.68 13.71
CA GLU A 214 -6.96 -9.13 13.89
C GLU A 214 -7.70 -9.83 12.74
N GLY A 215 -7.62 -11.17 12.70
CA GLY A 215 -8.29 -12.00 11.71
C GLY A 215 -7.38 -12.42 10.55
N GLY A 216 -7.99 -12.94 9.48
CA GLY A 216 -7.27 -13.58 8.39
C GLY A 216 -6.88 -15.01 8.72
N ASN A 217 -6.05 -15.58 7.88
CA ASN A 217 -5.56 -16.96 8.03
C ASN A 217 -4.20 -17.14 7.32
N GLU A 218 -3.67 -18.36 7.36
CA GLU A 218 -2.36 -18.72 6.81
C GLU A 218 -2.27 -18.53 5.28
N GLY A 219 -3.41 -18.48 4.58
CA GLY A 219 -3.45 -18.19 3.14
C GLY A 219 -2.88 -16.82 2.77
N LEU A 220 -2.81 -15.90 3.73
CA LEU A 220 -2.26 -14.55 3.55
C LEU A 220 -0.73 -14.48 3.47
N VAL A 221 0.00 -15.58 3.66
CA VAL A 221 1.48 -15.60 3.49
C VAL A 221 1.93 -15.54 2.03
N LYS A 222 1.01 -15.67 1.08
CA LYS A 222 1.31 -15.72 -0.36
C LYS A 222 1.77 -14.38 -0.92
N GLY A 223 2.59 -14.44 -1.98
CA GLY A 223 3.02 -13.25 -2.72
C GLY A 223 1.83 -12.46 -3.29
N GLY A 224 1.96 -11.15 -3.32
CA GLY A 224 0.93 -10.25 -3.85
C GLY A 224 -0.05 -9.70 -2.81
N VAL A 225 -0.22 -10.37 -1.65
CA VAL A 225 -1.14 -9.90 -0.59
C VAL A 225 -0.78 -8.50 -0.09
N GLY A 226 0.52 -8.22 0.07
CA GLY A 226 1.01 -6.89 0.43
C GLY A 226 0.61 -5.81 -0.56
N ASP A 227 0.69 -6.13 -1.86
CA ASP A 227 0.34 -5.22 -2.94
C ASP A 227 -1.17 -4.94 -2.98
N VAL A 228 -2.01 -5.92 -2.65
CA VAL A 228 -3.46 -5.73 -2.47
C VAL A 228 -3.73 -4.76 -1.32
N ILE A 229 -3.07 -4.95 -0.16
CA ILE A 229 -3.20 -4.03 1.00
C ILE A 229 -2.75 -2.61 0.60
N ALA A 230 -1.62 -2.47 -0.08
CA ALA A 230 -1.11 -1.17 -0.51
C ALA A 230 -2.06 -0.47 -1.50
N GLY A 231 -2.62 -1.22 -2.46
CA GLY A 231 -3.61 -0.73 -3.42
C GLY A 231 -4.91 -0.28 -2.75
N LEU A 232 -5.45 -1.07 -1.82
CA LEU A 232 -6.63 -0.69 -1.03
C LEU A 232 -6.32 0.55 -0.16
N SER A 233 -5.13 0.59 0.45
CA SER A 233 -4.72 1.72 1.30
C SER A 233 -4.72 3.03 0.54
N VAL A 234 -4.13 3.10 -0.66
CA VAL A 234 -4.11 4.34 -1.45
C VAL A 234 -5.50 4.69 -1.97
N GLY A 235 -6.31 3.70 -2.36
CA GLY A 235 -7.68 3.94 -2.80
C GLY A 235 -8.55 4.53 -1.69
N LEU A 236 -8.51 3.96 -0.49
CA LEU A 236 -9.23 4.47 0.68
C LEU A 236 -8.72 5.85 1.13
N ALA A 237 -7.41 6.11 0.99
CA ALA A 237 -6.79 7.37 1.39
C ALA A 237 -7.27 8.57 0.57
N ALA A 238 -7.85 8.36 -0.61
CA ALA A 238 -8.44 9.44 -1.40
C ALA A 238 -9.58 10.14 -0.63
N SER A 239 -10.33 9.40 0.18
CA SER A 239 -11.51 9.91 0.91
C SER A 239 -11.36 9.92 2.43
N ASN A 240 -10.35 9.22 2.97
CA ASN A 240 -10.14 9.03 4.41
C ASN A 240 -8.73 9.52 4.82
N ASP A 241 -8.47 9.56 6.13
CA ASP A 241 -7.11 9.73 6.63
C ASP A 241 -6.27 8.47 6.39
N LEU A 242 -4.94 8.63 6.41
CA LEU A 242 -4.03 7.56 6.05
C LEU A 242 -4.00 6.42 7.08
N LEU A 243 -4.09 6.73 8.39
CA LEU A 243 -4.06 5.70 9.44
C LEU A 243 -5.31 4.83 9.37
N PHE A 244 -6.48 5.44 9.22
CA PHE A 244 -7.73 4.71 8.99
C PHE A 244 -7.63 3.84 7.73
N SER A 245 -7.13 4.40 6.63
CA SER A 245 -7.07 3.73 5.32
C SER A 245 -6.25 2.43 5.35
N VAL A 246 -5.11 2.42 6.05
CA VAL A 246 -4.29 1.20 6.14
C VAL A 246 -4.89 0.16 7.08
N CYS A 247 -5.54 0.59 8.16
CA CYS A 247 -6.28 -0.32 9.02
C CYS A 247 -7.44 -0.98 8.27
N ALA A 248 -8.23 -0.18 7.55
CA ALA A 248 -9.35 -0.64 6.75
C ALA A 248 -8.91 -1.59 5.62
N ALA A 249 -7.82 -1.26 4.92
CA ALA A 249 -7.24 -2.13 3.89
C ALA A 249 -6.84 -3.50 4.46
N SER A 250 -6.12 -3.50 5.59
CA SER A 250 -5.73 -4.74 6.28
C SER A 250 -6.96 -5.54 6.74
N TYR A 251 -7.96 -4.87 7.29
CA TYR A 251 -9.22 -5.50 7.74
C TYR A 251 -9.96 -6.17 6.58
N LEU A 252 -10.15 -5.47 5.46
CA LEU A 252 -10.83 -6.00 4.29
C LEU A 252 -10.15 -7.24 3.72
N VAL A 253 -8.81 -7.21 3.60
CA VAL A 253 -8.03 -8.36 3.11
C VAL A 253 -8.14 -9.54 4.06
N LYS A 254 -8.11 -9.32 5.37
CA LYS A 254 -8.29 -10.39 6.37
C LYS A 254 -9.68 -10.99 6.30
N LYS A 255 -10.73 -10.18 6.15
CA LYS A 255 -12.11 -10.68 5.98
C LYS A 255 -12.32 -11.41 4.67
N ALA A 256 -11.71 -10.95 3.58
CA ALA A 256 -11.73 -11.66 2.31
C ALA A 256 -11.04 -13.04 2.42
N ALA A 257 -9.91 -13.11 3.13
CA ALA A 257 -9.22 -14.38 3.36
C ALA A 257 -10.04 -15.36 4.22
N GLU A 258 -10.73 -14.87 5.25
CA GLU A 258 -11.64 -15.68 6.08
C GLU A 258 -12.74 -16.29 5.19
N LYS A 259 -13.43 -15.48 4.39
CA LYS A 259 -14.48 -15.94 3.48
C LYS A 259 -13.96 -16.97 2.46
N LEU A 260 -12.82 -16.68 1.82
CA LEU A 260 -12.22 -17.60 0.86
C LEU A 260 -11.83 -18.94 1.49
N ALA A 261 -11.38 -18.93 2.74
CA ALA A 261 -11.04 -20.16 3.45
C ALA A 261 -12.26 -21.04 3.75
N GLU A 262 -13.42 -20.44 4.03
CA GLU A 262 -14.69 -21.17 4.19
C GLU A 262 -15.12 -21.84 2.88
N GLU A 263 -14.89 -21.21 1.74
CA GLU A 263 -15.31 -21.71 0.42
C GLU A 263 -14.34 -22.74 -0.19
N ARG A 264 -13.05 -22.54 -0.02
CA ARG A 264 -12.00 -23.32 -0.73
C ARG A 264 -10.73 -23.59 0.08
N GLY A 265 -10.81 -23.49 1.41
CA GLY A 265 -9.63 -23.64 2.28
C GLY A 265 -8.58 -22.57 1.94
N PHE A 266 -7.31 -22.93 2.00
CA PHE A 266 -6.22 -22.00 1.69
C PHE A 266 -5.80 -22.00 0.20
N MET A 267 -6.62 -22.57 -0.69
CA MET A 267 -6.39 -22.65 -2.13
C MET A 267 -6.86 -21.38 -2.86
N PHE A 268 -6.43 -20.22 -2.38
CA PHE A 268 -6.66 -18.92 -3.00
C PHE A 268 -5.34 -18.15 -3.14
N ASN A 269 -5.31 -17.13 -3.99
CA ASN A 269 -4.17 -16.25 -4.21
C ASN A 269 -4.57 -14.77 -4.07
N ALA A 270 -3.65 -13.85 -4.42
CA ALA A 270 -3.90 -12.42 -4.30
C ALA A 270 -4.96 -11.90 -5.28
N ASP A 271 -5.12 -12.51 -6.46
CA ASP A 271 -6.20 -12.15 -7.40
C ASP A 271 -7.58 -12.50 -6.83
N ASP A 272 -7.73 -13.67 -6.20
CA ASP A 272 -8.97 -14.06 -5.52
C ASP A 272 -9.33 -13.07 -4.41
N LEU A 273 -8.33 -12.59 -3.63
CA LEU A 273 -8.56 -11.57 -2.61
C LEU A 273 -9.08 -10.26 -3.21
N VAL A 274 -8.46 -9.81 -4.31
CA VAL A 274 -8.92 -8.61 -5.04
C VAL A 274 -10.36 -8.74 -5.48
N ASP A 275 -10.78 -9.92 -5.94
CA ASP A 275 -12.13 -10.15 -6.46
C ASP A 275 -13.18 -10.26 -5.35
N VAL A 276 -12.83 -10.76 -4.16
CA VAL A 276 -13.74 -10.93 -3.02
C VAL A 276 -13.87 -9.65 -2.18
N VAL A 277 -12.84 -8.81 -2.12
CA VAL A 277 -12.86 -7.56 -1.30
C VAL A 277 -14.08 -6.68 -1.57
N PRO A 278 -14.55 -6.45 -2.82
CA PRO A 278 -15.75 -5.64 -3.06
C PRO A 278 -17.03 -6.21 -2.43
N GLU A 279 -17.14 -7.54 -2.37
CA GLU A 279 -18.28 -8.21 -1.73
C GLU A 279 -18.24 -8.02 -0.21
N ILE A 280 -17.04 -8.19 0.40
CA ILE A 280 -16.84 -7.90 1.83
C ILE A 280 -17.20 -6.45 2.13
N TYR A 281 -16.71 -5.52 1.32
CA TYR A 281 -16.99 -4.08 1.47
C TYR A 281 -18.49 -3.78 1.39
N GLY A 282 -19.18 -4.31 0.38
CA GLY A 282 -20.62 -4.12 0.17
C GLY A 282 -21.49 -4.77 1.26
N GLY A 283 -21.01 -5.82 1.91
CA GLY A 283 -21.68 -6.49 3.03
C GLY A 283 -21.58 -5.74 4.37
N LEU A 284 -20.64 -4.79 4.46
CA LEU A 284 -20.49 -3.92 5.62
C LEU A 284 -21.53 -2.80 5.52
N LYS A 285 -22.68 -2.81 5.91
CA LYS A 285 -23.73 -1.76 5.88
C LYS A 285 -23.15 -0.34 6.08
N LEU A 286 -22.42 0.14 5.06
CA LEU A 286 -21.74 1.45 5.04
C LEU A 286 -22.70 2.54 4.57
#